data_c11ee0c53cf4a5b0f3cc64db09d88bfb
#
_entry.id   c11ee0c53cf4a5b0f3cc64db09d88bfb
#
_cell.length_a   1.000
_cell.length_b   1.000
_cell.length_c   1.000
_cell.angle_alpha   90.00
_cell.angle_beta   90.00
_cell.angle_gamma   90.00
#
_symmetry.space_group_name_H-M   'P 1'
#
loop_
_entity.id
_entity.type
_entity.pdbx_description
1 polymer ?
#
loop_
_entity_poly.entity_id
_entity_poly.type
_entity_poly.pdbx_seq_one_letter_code
_entity_poly.pdbx_strand_id
1 'polypeptide(L)'
;TGREVSVLTYVDGKTIKPMTSAQDHKRAKDGDQGLNTGGMGTFSPSPFYTEEVDAFCKAHIYQATVDAMAAEGREFKGIIFFGLMLTADGPKVLEYNARFGDPEAQVVLPRMKTDIVDVFEACIDGTLDQIDLEFEDNAAVCVVLASGILSERLPDQRTGCIQRKRRLLCIPRRNRKERRTDRDKRWSCAWSSS
;
A
#
# COMPACT_ATOMS: atom_id res chain seq x y z
N THR A 1 1.06 -21.41 3.67
CA THR A 1 2.21 -20.51 3.90
C THR A 1 2.55 -19.80 2.61
N GLY A 2 2.95 -18.55 2.69
CA GLY A 2 3.28 -17.72 1.54
C GLY A 2 3.84 -16.38 1.98
N ARG A 3 3.91 -15.42 1.05
CA ARG A 3 4.30 -14.03 1.32
C ARG A 3 3.10 -13.13 1.26
N GLU A 4 2.95 -12.29 2.27
CA GLU A 4 1.89 -11.29 2.28
C GLU A 4 2.27 -10.11 1.38
N VAL A 5 1.31 -9.63 0.60
CA VAL A 5 1.42 -8.45 -0.25
C VAL A 5 0.11 -7.69 -0.18
N SER A 6 0.18 -6.38 -0.18
CA SER A 6 -0.96 -5.49 -0.16
C SER A 6 -1.12 -4.80 -1.51
N VAL A 7 -2.34 -4.75 -2.04
CA VAL A 7 -2.70 -3.97 -3.22
C VAL A 7 -3.94 -3.15 -2.91
N LEU A 8 -3.82 -1.84 -3.07
CA LEU A 8 -4.94 -0.91 -2.98
C LEU A 8 -5.53 -0.70 -4.38
N THR A 9 -6.84 -0.65 -4.49
CA THR A 9 -7.52 -0.57 -5.77
C THR A 9 -8.60 0.50 -5.72
N TYR A 10 -8.57 1.45 -6.66
CA TYR A 10 -9.69 2.35 -6.90
C TYR A 10 -10.84 1.62 -7.58
N VAL A 11 -12.06 1.94 -7.19
CA VAL A 11 -13.29 1.30 -7.69
C VAL A 11 -14.38 2.35 -7.86
N ASP A 12 -15.08 2.32 -8.99
CA ASP A 12 -16.21 3.20 -9.30
C ASP A 12 -17.57 2.49 -9.36
N GLY A 13 -17.62 1.25 -8.86
CA GLY A 13 -18.80 0.37 -8.89
C GLY A 13 -18.69 -0.73 -9.95
N LYS A 14 -17.98 -0.50 -11.04
CA LYS A 14 -17.81 -1.46 -12.16
C LYS A 14 -16.37 -1.61 -12.61
N THR A 15 -15.62 -0.52 -12.60
CA THR A 15 -14.22 -0.45 -13.05
C THR A 15 -13.28 -0.52 -11.87
N ILE A 16 -12.17 -1.20 -12.06
CA ILE A 16 -11.07 -1.25 -11.09
C ILE A 16 -9.81 -0.59 -11.67
N LYS A 17 -9.05 0.10 -10.82
CA LYS A 17 -7.70 0.60 -11.14
C LYS A 17 -6.77 0.26 -9.97
N PRO A 18 -6.08 -0.88 -10.03
CA PRO A 18 -5.12 -1.27 -8.98
C PRO A 18 -3.93 -0.31 -8.94
N MET A 19 -3.51 0.03 -7.73
CA MET A 19 -2.30 0.79 -7.48
C MET A 19 -1.08 -0.13 -7.50
N THR A 20 0.11 0.47 -7.43
CA THR A 20 1.35 -0.30 -7.23
C THR A 20 1.29 -1.11 -5.93
N SER A 21 1.86 -2.32 -5.96
CA SER A 21 1.89 -3.19 -4.79
C SER A 21 2.72 -2.62 -3.64
N ALA A 22 2.39 -3.02 -2.42
CA ALA A 22 3.16 -2.73 -1.22
C ALA A 22 3.34 -3.99 -0.38
N GLN A 23 4.31 -3.97 0.51
CA GLN A 23 4.50 -5.03 1.48
C GLN A 23 4.79 -4.42 2.84
N ASP A 24 3.94 -4.69 3.80
CA ASP A 24 4.08 -4.23 5.17
C ASP A 24 4.83 -5.23 6.05
N HIS A 25 5.34 -4.74 7.18
CA HIS A 25 6.02 -5.52 8.22
C HIS A 25 5.24 -5.36 9.52
N LYS A 26 4.54 -6.42 9.91
CA LYS A 26 3.62 -6.40 11.05
C LYS A 26 4.27 -6.74 12.38
N ARG A 27 5.42 -7.44 12.36
CA ARG A 27 6.07 -7.88 13.59
C ARG A 27 6.83 -6.74 14.29
N ALA A 28 6.71 -6.70 15.62
CA ALA A 28 7.24 -5.62 16.43
C ALA A 28 8.77 -5.66 16.62
N LYS A 29 9.41 -6.82 16.45
CA LYS A 29 10.84 -7.04 16.73
C LYS A 29 11.60 -7.42 15.45
N ASP A 30 12.93 -7.28 15.51
CA ASP A 30 13.85 -7.69 14.45
C ASP A 30 13.68 -9.16 14.07
N GLY A 31 14.00 -9.49 12.81
CA GLY A 31 13.91 -10.86 12.32
C GLY A 31 12.49 -11.40 12.20
N ASP A 32 11.51 -10.53 11.99
CA ASP A 32 10.08 -10.88 11.86
C ASP A 32 9.54 -11.62 13.09
N GLN A 33 9.93 -11.12 14.27
CA GLN A 33 9.57 -11.70 15.57
C GLN A 33 8.68 -10.78 16.40
N GLY A 34 8.13 -11.31 17.48
CA GLY A 34 7.27 -10.58 18.42
C GLY A 34 5.80 -10.56 18.01
N LEU A 35 5.03 -9.68 18.65
CA LEU A 35 3.60 -9.56 18.43
C LEU A 35 3.32 -8.88 17.07
N ASN A 36 2.21 -9.25 16.46
CA ASN A 36 1.67 -8.51 15.32
C ASN A 36 1.22 -7.12 15.76
N THR A 37 1.51 -6.15 14.92
CA THR A 37 1.10 -4.76 15.09
C THR A 37 0.23 -4.32 13.90
N GLY A 38 -0.21 -3.08 13.90
CA GLY A 38 -0.88 -2.48 12.73
C GLY A 38 0.06 -2.12 11.58
N GLY A 39 1.34 -2.48 11.65
CA GLY A 39 2.39 -2.19 10.67
C GLY A 39 3.52 -1.35 11.26
N MET A 40 4.75 -1.87 11.18
CA MET A 40 5.98 -1.22 11.65
C MET A 40 6.75 -0.55 10.52
N GLY A 41 6.33 -0.79 9.30
CA GLY A 41 6.92 -0.23 8.10
C GLY A 41 6.39 -0.92 6.86
N THR A 42 6.66 -0.33 5.72
CA THR A 42 6.23 -0.85 4.43
C THR A 42 7.15 -0.35 3.32
N PHE A 43 7.17 -1.06 2.22
CA PHE A 43 7.83 -0.61 1.00
C PHE A 43 6.98 -0.89 -0.24
N SER A 44 7.24 -0.18 -1.31
CA SER A 44 6.58 -0.30 -2.61
C SER A 44 7.59 -0.04 -3.73
N PRO A 45 7.58 -0.83 -4.84
CA PRO A 45 6.74 -2.00 -5.08
C PRO A 45 7.26 -3.25 -4.36
N SER A 46 6.41 -4.25 -4.16
CA SER A 46 6.85 -5.57 -3.69
C SER A 46 7.55 -6.32 -4.83
N PRO A 47 8.79 -6.83 -4.65
CA PRO A 47 9.49 -7.58 -5.68
C PRO A 47 8.87 -8.97 -5.96
N PHE A 48 7.96 -9.40 -5.11
CA PHE A 48 7.27 -10.69 -5.25
C PHE A 48 5.94 -10.57 -6.01
N TYR A 49 5.46 -9.35 -6.21
CA TYR A 49 4.25 -9.08 -6.99
C TYR A 49 4.64 -8.84 -8.46
N THR A 50 4.78 -9.94 -9.20
CA THR A 50 5.17 -9.94 -10.61
C THR A 50 4.02 -9.53 -11.52
N GLU A 51 4.31 -9.23 -12.79
CA GLU A 51 3.28 -8.94 -13.79
C GLU A 51 2.30 -10.11 -14.00
N GLU A 52 2.78 -11.35 -13.88
CA GLU A 52 1.92 -12.55 -13.95
C GLU A 52 0.95 -12.62 -12.78
N VAL A 53 1.44 -12.32 -11.56
CA VAL A 53 0.60 -12.26 -10.35
C VAL A 53 -0.42 -11.13 -10.48
N ASP A 54 -0.02 -9.96 -10.97
CA ASP A 54 -0.90 -8.82 -11.18
C ASP A 54 -2.02 -9.15 -12.19
N ALA A 55 -1.66 -9.74 -13.32
CA ALA A 55 -2.63 -10.15 -14.33
C ALA A 55 -3.65 -11.17 -13.79
N PHE A 56 -3.17 -12.16 -13.05
CA PHE A 56 -4.04 -13.14 -12.39
C PHE A 56 -4.98 -12.46 -11.38
N CYS A 57 -4.46 -11.58 -10.52
CA CYS A 57 -5.25 -10.90 -9.51
C CYS A 57 -6.30 -9.98 -10.14
N LYS A 58 -5.97 -9.26 -11.21
CA LYS A 58 -6.93 -8.44 -11.95
C LYS A 58 -8.08 -9.26 -12.50
N ALA A 59 -7.77 -10.39 -13.15
CA ALA A 59 -8.77 -11.23 -13.82
C ALA A 59 -9.65 -12.04 -12.84
N HIS A 60 -9.07 -12.54 -11.74
CA HIS A 60 -9.71 -13.54 -10.90
C HIS A 60 -10.06 -13.09 -9.49
N ILE A 61 -9.49 -11.97 -9.03
CA ILE A 61 -9.69 -11.48 -7.67
C ILE A 61 -10.36 -10.11 -7.69
N TYR A 62 -9.74 -9.09 -8.27
CA TYR A 62 -10.18 -7.71 -8.11
C TYR A 62 -11.50 -7.46 -8.83
N GLN A 63 -11.57 -7.74 -10.13
CA GLN A 63 -12.79 -7.55 -10.90
C GLN A 63 -13.92 -8.47 -10.41
N ALA A 64 -13.60 -9.74 -10.13
CA ALA A 64 -14.57 -10.70 -9.62
C ALA A 64 -15.19 -10.25 -8.28
N THR A 65 -14.42 -9.58 -7.41
CA THR A 65 -14.94 -9.02 -6.16
C THR A 65 -15.96 -7.92 -6.41
N VAL A 66 -15.64 -6.98 -7.30
CA VAL A 66 -16.53 -5.85 -7.62
C VAL A 66 -17.80 -6.34 -8.32
N ASP A 67 -17.66 -7.27 -9.27
CA ASP A 67 -18.78 -7.87 -9.98
C ASP A 67 -19.73 -8.62 -9.03
N ALA A 68 -19.18 -9.37 -8.07
CA ALA A 68 -19.96 -10.07 -7.07
C ALA A 68 -20.73 -9.11 -6.15
N MET A 69 -20.08 -8.01 -5.71
CA MET A 69 -20.75 -6.98 -4.91
C MET A 69 -21.89 -6.31 -5.68
N ALA A 70 -21.69 -5.99 -6.95
CA ALA A 70 -22.71 -5.41 -7.81
C ALA A 70 -23.88 -6.38 -8.03
N ALA A 71 -23.60 -7.68 -8.24
CA ALA A 71 -24.61 -8.72 -8.42
C ALA A 71 -25.49 -8.90 -7.17
N GLU A 72 -24.95 -8.64 -5.97
CA GLU A 72 -25.70 -8.64 -4.71
C GLU A 72 -26.44 -7.30 -4.44
N GLY A 73 -26.38 -6.35 -5.37
CA GLY A 73 -26.98 -5.01 -5.18
C GLY A 73 -26.23 -4.15 -4.17
N ARG A 74 -24.95 -4.42 -3.95
CA ARG A 74 -24.05 -3.73 -3.01
C ARG A 74 -22.89 -3.10 -3.76
N GLU A 75 -23.21 -2.26 -4.73
CA GLU A 75 -22.21 -1.54 -5.51
C GLU A 75 -21.28 -0.74 -4.60
N PHE A 76 -19.95 -0.88 -4.81
CA PHE A 76 -18.93 -0.22 -4.01
C PHE A 76 -18.19 0.82 -4.85
N LYS A 77 -18.03 2.03 -4.28
CA LYS A 77 -17.19 3.10 -4.84
C LYS A 77 -16.19 3.54 -3.80
N GLY A 78 -14.93 3.71 -4.21
CA GLY A 78 -13.86 4.14 -3.32
C GLY A 78 -12.62 3.24 -3.39
N ILE A 79 -12.01 2.96 -2.24
CA ILE A 79 -10.77 2.20 -2.13
C ILE A 79 -11.06 0.83 -1.52
N ILE A 80 -10.68 -0.24 -2.23
CA ILE A 80 -10.58 -1.58 -1.66
C ILE A 80 -9.09 -1.90 -1.45
N PHE A 81 -8.74 -2.25 -0.24
CA PHE A 81 -7.47 -2.85 0.11
C PHE A 81 -7.62 -4.37 0.03
N PHE A 82 -6.77 -4.99 -0.76
CA PHE A 82 -6.64 -6.44 -0.86
C PHE A 82 -5.38 -6.88 -0.12
N GLY A 83 -5.54 -7.60 0.99
CA GLY A 83 -4.47 -8.37 1.62
C GLY A 83 -4.34 -9.71 0.93
N LEU A 84 -3.20 -9.97 0.30
CA LEU A 84 -2.96 -11.17 -0.48
C LEU A 84 -1.87 -12.03 0.17
N MET A 85 -2.04 -13.34 0.07
CA MET A 85 -0.99 -14.33 0.34
C MET A 85 -0.54 -14.95 -0.99
N LEU A 86 0.70 -14.73 -1.37
CA LEU A 86 1.31 -15.37 -2.53
C LEU A 86 1.79 -16.76 -2.13
N THR A 87 1.06 -17.78 -2.55
CA THR A 87 1.34 -19.19 -2.22
C THR A 87 1.86 -19.94 -3.44
N ALA A 88 2.34 -21.18 -3.23
CA ALA A 88 2.73 -22.06 -4.33
C ALA A 88 1.56 -22.39 -5.29
N ASP A 89 0.32 -22.32 -4.78
CA ASP A 89 -0.91 -22.58 -5.54
C ASP A 89 -1.52 -21.28 -6.11
N GLY A 90 -0.75 -20.20 -6.18
CA GLY A 90 -1.17 -18.89 -6.64
C GLY A 90 -1.64 -17.94 -5.53
N PRO A 91 -2.02 -16.71 -5.90
CA PRO A 91 -2.49 -15.70 -4.95
C PRO A 91 -3.79 -16.11 -4.27
N LYS A 92 -3.89 -15.86 -2.97
CA LYS A 92 -5.11 -16.07 -2.16
C LYS A 92 -5.42 -14.79 -1.41
N VAL A 93 -6.70 -14.46 -1.29
CA VAL A 93 -7.14 -13.31 -0.50
C VAL A 93 -7.14 -13.68 0.98
N LEU A 94 -6.51 -12.84 1.79
CA LEU A 94 -6.51 -12.93 3.25
C LEU A 94 -7.64 -12.08 3.84
N GLU A 95 -7.74 -10.83 3.36
CA GLU A 95 -8.69 -9.86 3.87
C GLU A 95 -9.03 -8.79 2.84
N TYR A 96 -10.17 -8.15 3.04
CA TYR A 96 -10.59 -6.93 2.37
C TYR A 96 -10.75 -5.82 3.40
N ASN A 97 -10.35 -4.59 3.05
CA ASN A 97 -10.66 -3.41 3.82
C ASN A 97 -11.16 -2.28 2.91
N ALA A 98 -12.23 -1.58 3.31
CA ALA A 98 -12.83 -0.48 2.55
C ALA A 98 -12.17 0.87 2.90
N ARG A 99 -10.84 0.94 2.78
CA ARG A 99 -10.02 2.09 3.16
C ARG A 99 -8.61 1.98 2.59
N PHE A 100 -7.86 3.08 2.65
CA PHE A 100 -6.41 3.03 2.47
C PHE A 100 -5.74 2.17 3.54
N GLY A 101 -4.62 1.55 3.16
CA GLY A 101 -3.74 0.87 4.10
C GLY A 101 -2.91 1.84 4.95
N ASP A 102 -2.62 1.47 6.15
CA ASP A 102 -1.67 2.13 7.05
C ASP A 102 -0.70 1.09 7.60
N PRO A 103 0.57 1.05 7.12
CA PRO A 103 1.32 2.15 6.49
C PRO A 103 1.42 2.15 4.95
N GLU A 104 0.66 1.38 4.20
CA GLU A 104 0.82 1.23 2.74
C GLU A 104 0.59 2.53 1.97
N ALA A 105 -0.38 3.35 2.38
CA ALA A 105 -0.64 4.64 1.74
C ALA A 105 0.60 5.53 1.70
N GLN A 106 1.46 5.47 2.72
CA GLN A 106 2.67 6.27 2.84
C GLN A 106 3.76 5.93 1.80
N VAL A 107 3.67 4.78 1.15
CA VAL A 107 4.63 4.37 0.11
C VAL A 107 4.01 4.28 -1.28
N VAL A 108 2.69 4.12 -1.36
CA VAL A 108 1.97 4.03 -2.63
C VAL A 108 1.65 5.42 -3.17
N LEU A 109 1.01 6.28 -2.36
CA LEU A 109 0.57 7.61 -2.81
C LEU A 109 1.70 8.54 -3.23
N PRO A 110 2.86 8.62 -2.55
CA PRO A 110 3.97 9.47 -3.00
C PRO A 110 4.59 9.07 -4.34
N ARG A 111 4.28 7.87 -4.83
CA ARG A 111 4.73 7.37 -6.13
C ARG A 111 3.71 7.63 -7.24
N MET A 112 2.50 8.04 -6.89
CA MET A 112 1.43 8.32 -7.85
C MET A 112 1.70 9.64 -8.57
N LYS A 113 1.63 9.65 -9.91
CA LYS A 113 1.76 10.84 -10.74
C LYS A 113 0.41 11.47 -11.05
N THR A 114 -0.58 10.61 -11.27
CA THR A 114 -1.95 11.04 -11.54
C THR A 114 -2.50 11.80 -10.34
N ASP A 115 -3.18 12.91 -10.56
CA ASP A 115 -3.78 13.68 -9.47
C ASP A 115 -4.85 12.83 -8.76
N ILE A 116 -4.71 12.72 -7.45
CA ILE A 116 -5.60 11.89 -6.64
C ILE A 116 -7.04 12.43 -6.60
N VAL A 117 -7.22 13.75 -6.76
CA VAL A 117 -8.55 14.37 -6.77
C VAL A 117 -9.29 13.97 -8.03
N ASP A 118 -8.62 14.01 -9.19
CA ASP A 118 -9.21 13.57 -10.47
C ASP A 118 -9.65 12.11 -10.40
N VAL A 119 -8.85 11.25 -9.75
CA VAL A 119 -9.20 9.84 -9.56
C VAL A 119 -10.41 9.67 -8.63
N PHE A 120 -10.49 10.48 -7.56
CA PHE A 120 -11.65 10.42 -6.65
C PHE A 120 -12.93 10.91 -7.32
N GLU A 121 -12.87 11.98 -8.10
CA GLU A 121 -14.00 12.46 -8.89
C GLU A 121 -14.45 11.39 -9.88
N ALA A 122 -13.51 10.76 -10.59
CA ALA A 122 -13.83 9.67 -11.51
C ALA A 122 -14.45 8.44 -10.81
N CYS A 123 -14.03 8.12 -9.57
CA CYS A 123 -14.68 7.06 -8.78
C CYS A 123 -16.14 7.41 -8.44
N ILE A 124 -16.40 8.67 -8.08
CA ILE A 124 -17.76 9.14 -7.76
C ILE A 124 -18.65 9.13 -9.01
N ASP A 125 -18.14 9.67 -10.12
CA ASP A 125 -18.88 9.87 -11.36
C ASP A 125 -19.03 8.57 -12.19
N GLY A 126 -18.29 7.50 -11.86
CA GLY A 126 -18.32 6.24 -12.59
C GLY A 126 -17.60 6.30 -13.93
N THR A 127 -16.55 7.12 -14.02
CA THR A 127 -15.71 7.36 -15.21
C THR A 127 -14.26 6.93 -15.03
N LEU A 128 -14.02 6.03 -14.08
CA LEU A 128 -12.66 5.57 -13.73
C LEU A 128 -11.95 4.85 -14.89
N ASP A 129 -12.71 4.32 -15.85
CA ASP A 129 -12.19 3.76 -17.09
C ASP A 129 -11.43 4.76 -17.96
N GLN A 130 -11.75 6.08 -17.84
CA GLN A 130 -11.12 7.16 -18.59
C GLN A 130 -9.82 7.67 -17.94
N ILE A 131 -9.51 7.23 -16.74
CA ILE A 131 -8.29 7.64 -16.01
C ILE A 131 -7.12 6.72 -16.35
N ASP A 132 -6.00 7.30 -16.78
CA ASP A 132 -4.72 6.61 -16.82
C ASP A 132 -3.99 6.78 -15.49
N LEU A 133 -3.96 5.70 -14.72
CA LEU A 133 -3.31 5.70 -13.41
C LEU A 133 -1.82 5.42 -13.55
N GLU A 134 -1.01 6.44 -13.34
CA GLU A 134 0.44 6.39 -13.50
C GLU A 134 1.18 6.47 -12.17
N PHE A 135 2.29 5.75 -12.08
CA PHE A 135 3.22 5.78 -10.94
C PHE A 135 4.65 6.06 -11.38
N GLU A 136 5.44 6.66 -10.48
CA GLU A 136 6.88 6.82 -10.67
C GLU A 136 7.60 5.47 -10.69
N ASP A 137 8.62 5.35 -11.56
CA ASP A 137 9.49 4.18 -11.61
C ASP A 137 10.60 4.28 -10.55
N ASN A 138 10.20 4.42 -9.30
CA ASN A 138 11.06 4.47 -8.13
C ASN A 138 10.56 3.49 -7.06
N ALA A 139 11.26 3.40 -5.93
CA ALA A 139 10.80 2.69 -4.76
C ALA A 139 10.60 3.66 -3.59
N ALA A 140 9.64 3.35 -2.73
CA ALA A 140 9.40 4.08 -1.50
C ALA A 140 9.43 3.14 -0.30
N VAL A 141 9.97 3.62 0.81
CA VAL A 141 10.04 2.89 2.08
C VAL A 141 9.53 3.81 3.19
N CYS A 142 8.64 3.29 4.01
CA CYS A 142 8.17 3.93 5.23
C CYS A 142 8.59 3.11 6.44
N VAL A 143 9.19 3.76 7.42
CA VAL A 143 9.55 3.14 8.71
C VAL A 143 8.80 3.84 9.82
N VAL A 144 8.10 3.07 10.65
CA VAL A 144 7.39 3.58 11.81
C VAL A 144 8.35 3.64 12.99
N LEU A 145 8.61 4.85 13.47
CA LEU A 145 9.37 5.06 14.70
C LEU A 145 8.41 5.06 15.88
N ALA A 146 8.59 4.09 16.79
CA ALA A 146 7.82 4.01 18.02
C ALA A 146 8.71 4.35 19.22
N SER A 147 8.15 5.03 20.23
CA SER A 147 8.83 5.17 21.51
C SER A 147 8.94 3.79 22.18
N GLY A 148 10.06 3.50 22.87
CA GLY A 148 10.48 2.18 23.36
C GLY A 148 9.55 1.44 24.34
N ILE A 149 8.26 1.77 24.38
CA ILE A 149 7.23 1.11 25.18
C ILE A 149 6.34 0.25 24.27
N LEU A 150 6.95 -0.60 23.47
CA LEU A 150 6.31 -1.83 22.97
C LEU A 150 6.74 -2.99 23.87
N SER A 151 6.93 -2.70 25.17
CA SER A 151 7.10 -3.74 26.18
C SER A 151 5.76 -4.40 26.47
N GLU A 152 5.78 -5.66 26.77
CA GLU A 152 4.79 -6.69 26.97
C GLU A 152 3.50 -6.35 27.76
N ARG A 153 3.27 -5.09 28.07
CA ARG A 153 2.04 -4.56 28.70
C ARG A 153 1.67 -3.27 27.99
N LEU A 154 0.64 -3.31 27.14
CA LEU A 154 -0.12 -2.13 26.81
C LEU A 154 -0.71 -1.60 28.12
N PRO A 155 -0.28 -0.45 28.66
CA PRO A 155 -1.03 0.17 29.72
C PRO A 155 -2.41 0.55 29.18
N ASP A 156 -3.40 0.40 30.00
CA ASP A 156 -4.80 0.80 29.81
C ASP A 156 -4.92 1.99 28.86
N GLN A 157 -5.78 1.87 27.86
CA GLN A 157 -5.94 2.78 26.71
C GLN A 157 -6.26 4.25 27.08
N ARG A 158 -6.13 4.66 28.33
CA ARG A 158 -6.51 5.98 28.82
C ARG A 158 -5.40 6.99 29.00
N THR A 159 -4.14 6.62 28.83
CA THR A 159 -3.03 7.56 29.04
C THR A 159 -1.93 7.34 28.01
N GLY A 160 -1.86 8.25 27.06
CA GLY A 160 -0.66 8.42 26.24
C GLY A 160 -0.91 8.36 24.75
N CYS A 161 -1.04 9.53 24.16
CA CYS A 161 -0.85 9.72 22.74
C CYS A 161 0.56 9.22 22.39
N ILE A 162 0.67 8.00 21.84
CA ILE A 162 1.92 7.51 21.28
C ILE A 162 2.16 8.34 20.02
N GLN A 163 3.04 9.32 20.10
CA GLN A 163 3.49 10.04 18.89
C GLN A 163 4.27 9.07 18.03
N ARG A 164 3.61 8.50 17.05
CA ARG A 164 4.25 7.73 15.96
C ARG A 164 4.94 8.74 15.06
N LYS A 165 6.25 8.85 15.13
CA LYS A 165 7.02 9.57 14.12
C LYS A 165 7.24 8.64 12.93
N ARG A 166 6.72 9.01 11.79
CA ARG A 166 6.90 8.28 10.53
C ARG A 166 7.95 9.00 9.70
N ARG A 167 8.85 8.25 9.12
CA ARG A 167 9.83 8.78 8.17
C ARG A 167 9.61 8.09 6.83
N LEU A 168 9.27 8.89 5.84
CA LEU A 168 9.19 8.44 4.46
C LEU A 168 10.56 8.61 3.82
N LEU A 169 11.09 7.57 3.19
CA LEU A 169 12.29 7.60 2.39
C LEU A 169 11.95 7.13 0.98
N CYS A 170 11.91 8.07 0.03
CA CYS A 170 11.81 7.73 -1.39
C CYS A 170 13.21 7.47 -1.95
N ILE A 171 13.45 6.29 -2.50
CA ILE A 171 14.72 5.91 -3.10
C ILE A 171 14.52 5.87 -4.62
N PRO A 172 15.13 6.80 -5.38
CA PRO A 172 15.04 6.75 -6.83
C PRO A 172 15.72 5.48 -7.37
N ARG A 173 15.08 4.82 -8.32
CA ARG A 173 15.66 3.66 -9.01
C ARG A 173 16.88 4.12 -9.79
N ARG A 174 18.06 3.66 -9.40
CA ARG A 174 19.30 3.92 -10.17
C ARG A 174 19.20 3.20 -11.50
N ASN A 175 19.11 3.96 -12.57
CA ASN A 175 19.33 3.44 -13.91
C ASN A 175 20.78 2.92 -14.00
N ARG A 176 20.96 1.65 -14.39
CA ARG A 176 22.26 0.94 -14.37
C ARG A 176 23.30 1.53 -15.33
N LYS A 177 22.98 2.62 -16.04
CA LYS A 177 23.86 3.25 -17.04
C LYS A 177 24.58 4.53 -16.57
N GLU A 178 24.27 5.09 -15.43
CA GLU A 178 24.95 6.28 -14.93
C GLU A 178 25.84 5.97 -13.72
N ARG A 179 27.02 5.43 -14.01
CA ARG A 179 28.18 5.57 -13.12
C ARG A 179 28.78 6.94 -13.39
N ARG A 180 28.34 7.97 -12.67
CA ARG A 180 29.17 9.16 -12.35
C ARG A 180 28.45 10.08 -11.38
N THR A 181 29.08 10.24 -10.23
CA THR A 181 29.11 11.42 -9.35
C THR A 181 27.86 12.30 -9.28
N ASP A 182 27.00 12.02 -8.29
CA ASP A 182 26.34 13.11 -7.59
C ASP A 182 26.11 12.73 -6.12
N ARG A 183 26.92 13.33 -5.24
CA ARG A 183 26.94 13.05 -3.80
C ARG A 183 25.91 13.86 -3.02
N ASP A 184 25.10 14.69 -3.67
CA ASP A 184 24.27 15.66 -2.97
C ASP A 184 22.87 15.82 -3.59
N LYS A 185 21.99 14.85 -3.37
CA LYS A 185 20.54 15.12 -3.35
C LYS A 185 19.86 14.29 -2.29
N ARG A 186 19.95 14.74 -1.05
CA ARG A 186 19.06 14.27 0.02
C ARG A 186 17.71 14.97 -0.14
N TRP A 187 16.73 14.28 -0.62
CA TRP A 187 15.35 14.75 -0.53
C TRP A 187 14.78 14.23 0.81
N SER A 188 14.71 15.11 1.78
CA SER A 188 14.00 14.86 3.02
C SER A 188 12.67 15.58 2.95
N CYS A 189 11.57 14.87 2.71
CA CYS A 189 10.25 15.41 2.96
C CYS A 189 10.00 15.35 4.46
N ALA A 190 10.21 16.45 5.16
CA ALA A 190 9.80 16.61 6.55
C ALA A 190 8.40 17.23 6.56
N TRP A 191 7.41 16.48 6.99
CA TRP A 191 6.15 17.06 7.42
C TRP A 191 6.30 17.48 8.87
N SER A 192 6.39 18.79 9.11
CA SER A 192 6.23 19.36 10.43
C SER A 192 4.74 19.69 10.61
N SER A 193 4.06 18.95 11.46
CA SER A 193 2.79 19.40 12.02
C SER A 193 3.11 20.27 13.22
N SER A 194 2.79 21.52 13.15
CA SER A 194 2.59 22.43 14.28
C SER A 194 1.42 21.98 15.13
#